data_f53dd69424ec46b4c2027465e5c86935
#
_entry.id   f53dd69424ec46b4c2027465e5c86935
#
_cell.length_a   1.000
_cell.length_b   1.000
_cell.length_c   1.000
_cell.angle_alpha   90.00
_cell.angle_beta   90.00
_cell.angle_gamma   90.00
#
_symmetry.space_group_name_H-M   'P 1'
#
loop_
_entity.id
_entity.type
_entity.pdbx_description
1 polymer ?
#
loop_
_entity_poly.entity_id
_entity_poly.type
_entity_poly.pdbx_seq_one_letter_code
_entity_poly.pdbx_strand_id
1 'polypeptide(L)'
;LTTAPFTYQVTITDDMLTELNDKGMIVKGIGFNLGSVDLIHKVKKGDSENKGNAVTNVWNGNPVAISWITGSNHSEVIAADKFANAKAGDKIRVSYSNLGVATATGRILADWTAFSGLKNVTFNGGSYYEYTLTDDMLTAITEKKGLRISGNAYTLTSVDIIDPTKEYTI
;
A
#
# COMPACT_ATOMS: atom_id res chain seq x y z
N LEU A 1 -8.38 -37.36 -13.65
CA LEU A 1 -8.90 -36.24 -12.86
C LEU A 1 -8.30 -34.96 -13.45
N THR A 2 -9.11 -34.22 -14.18
CA THR A 2 -8.70 -32.91 -14.73
C THR A 2 -8.56 -31.91 -13.58
N THR A 3 -7.36 -31.44 -13.34
CA THR A 3 -7.01 -30.44 -12.34
C THR A 3 -7.16 -29.03 -12.89
N ALA A 4 -8.25 -28.72 -13.57
CA ALA A 4 -8.50 -27.34 -13.98
C ALA A 4 -8.80 -26.48 -12.74
N PRO A 5 -8.17 -25.33 -12.58
CA PRO A 5 -8.51 -24.41 -11.50
C PRO A 5 -9.98 -23.97 -11.64
N PHE A 6 -10.69 -23.93 -10.53
CA PHE A 6 -12.04 -23.39 -10.49
C PHE A 6 -12.12 -22.28 -9.43
N THR A 7 -13.03 -21.35 -9.65
CA THR A 7 -13.30 -20.27 -8.70
C THR A 7 -14.70 -20.45 -8.13
N TYR A 8 -14.81 -20.42 -6.82
CA TYR A 8 -16.07 -20.40 -6.12
C TYR A 8 -16.27 -19.05 -5.44
N GLN A 9 -17.42 -18.43 -5.64
CA GLN A 9 -17.74 -17.12 -5.07
C GLN A 9 -18.95 -17.19 -4.17
N VAL A 10 -18.90 -16.52 -3.04
CA VAL A 10 -19.99 -16.36 -2.09
C VAL A 10 -20.21 -14.88 -1.85
N THR A 11 -21.47 -14.43 -1.88
CA THR A 11 -21.82 -13.09 -1.47
C THR A 11 -21.87 -13.02 0.05
N ILE A 12 -21.07 -12.13 0.65
CA ILE A 12 -21.05 -11.91 2.09
C ILE A 12 -22.24 -10.99 2.43
N THR A 13 -23.08 -11.42 3.36
CA THR A 13 -24.16 -10.62 3.95
C THR A 13 -23.66 -9.90 5.20
N ASP A 14 -24.43 -8.92 5.70
CA ASP A 14 -24.07 -8.18 6.93
C ASP A 14 -23.96 -9.12 8.14
N ASP A 15 -24.85 -10.14 8.24
CA ASP A 15 -24.77 -11.14 9.31
C ASP A 15 -23.50 -11.98 9.19
N MET A 16 -23.14 -12.41 7.97
CA MET A 16 -21.90 -13.15 7.73
C MET A 16 -20.68 -12.28 8.04
N LEU A 17 -20.71 -10.99 7.72
CA LEU A 17 -19.62 -10.07 8.03
C LEU A 17 -19.43 -9.92 9.54
N THR A 18 -20.51 -9.84 10.29
CA THR A 18 -20.48 -9.81 11.77
C THR A 18 -19.83 -11.08 12.33
N GLU A 19 -20.22 -12.24 11.84
CA GLU A 19 -19.62 -13.52 12.27
C GLU A 19 -18.15 -13.66 11.87
N LEU A 20 -17.79 -13.20 10.67
CA LEU A 20 -16.41 -13.20 10.20
C LEU A 20 -15.49 -12.34 11.10
N ASN A 21 -15.98 -11.18 11.53
CA ASN A 21 -15.25 -10.29 12.43
C ASN A 21 -15.06 -10.88 13.84
N ASP A 22 -16.04 -11.66 14.30
CA ASP A 22 -16.00 -12.29 15.65
C ASP A 22 -15.20 -13.60 15.65
N LYS A 23 -15.38 -14.45 14.63
CA LYS A 23 -14.89 -15.84 14.63
C LYS A 23 -13.84 -16.14 13.55
N GLY A 24 -13.66 -15.24 12.58
CA GLY A 24 -12.85 -15.50 11.40
C GLY A 24 -13.50 -16.46 10.40
N MET A 25 -12.75 -16.90 9.40
CA MET A 25 -13.25 -17.78 8.34
C MET A 25 -12.42 -19.05 8.22
N ILE A 26 -13.10 -20.16 7.99
CA ILE A 26 -12.46 -21.43 7.65
C ILE A 26 -13.01 -21.93 6.32
N VAL A 27 -12.12 -22.19 5.37
CA VAL A 27 -12.47 -22.87 4.11
C VAL A 27 -12.30 -24.38 4.27
N LYS A 28 -13.37 -25.13 4.04
CA LYS A 28 -13.37 -26.61 4.13
C LYS A 28 -13.84 -27.24 2.84
N GLY A 29 -13.29 -28.38 2.50
CA GLY A 29 -13.71 -29.20 1.36
C GLY A 29 -12.88 -30.45 1.22
N ILE A 30 -13.17 -31.25 0.18
CA ILE A 30 -12.50 -32.51 -0.12
C ILE A 30 -12.07 -32.47 -1.59
N GLY A 31 -10.86 -32.93 -1.86
CA GLY A 31 -10.38 -33.15 -3.22
C GLY A 31 -9.93 -31.89 -3.97
N PHE A 32 -9.57 -30.82 -3.27
CA PHE A 32 -8.97 -29.61 -3.87
C PHE A 32 -7.80 -29.07 -3.06
N ASN A 33 -6.93 -28.32 -3.72
CA ASN A 33 -5.90 -27.51 -3.08
C ASN A 33 -6.36 -26.05 -3.09
N LEU A 34 -6.36 -25.40 -1.94
CA LEU A 34 -6.69 -23.99 -1.83
C LEU A 34 -5.53 -23.15 -2.40
N GLY A 35 -5.79 -22.37 -3.45
CA GLY A 35 -4.82 -21.47 -4.06
C GLY A 35 -4.83 -20.09 -3.41
N SER A 36 -6.00 -19.46 -3.34
CA SER A 36 -6.18 -18.15 -2.69
C SER A 36 -7.60 -18.01 -2.14
N VAL A 37 -7.77 -17.03 -1.26
CA VAL A 37 -9.08 -16.52 -0.84
C VAL A 37 -9.02 -15.00 -0.98
N ASP A 38 -9.86 -14.46 -1.86
CA ASP A 38 -9.88 -13.06 -2.17
C ASP A 38 -11.22 -12.43 -1.74
N LEU A 39 -11.17 -11.28 -1.10
CA LEU A 39 -12.34 -10.47 -0.82
C LEU A 39 -12.58 -9.51 -1.99
N ILE A 40 -13.71 -9.67 -2.68
CA ILE A 40 -14.07 -8.83 -3.83
C ILE A 40 -15.19 -7.89 -3.42
N HIS A 41 -14.91 -6.60 -3.38
CA HIS A 41 -15.92 -5.56 -3.19
C HIS A 41 -16.53 -5.16 -4.53
N LYS A 42 -17.84 -5.38 -4.71
CA LYS A 42 -18.57 -4.94 -5.91
C LYS A 42 -19.18 -3.57 -5.66
N VAL A 43 -18.68 -2.55 -6.35
CA VAL A 43 -19.30 -1.21 -6.33
C VAL A 43 -20.62 -1.25 -7.10
N LYS A 44 -21.73 -0.82 -6.49
CA LYS A 44 -23.03 -0.69 -7.18
C LYS A 44 -22.90 0.33 -8.31
N LYS A 45 -23.33 -0.07 -9.50
CA LYS A 45 -23.42 0.80 -10.69
C LYS A 45 -24.53 1.84 -10.47
N GLY A 46 -24.24 2.90 -9.75
CA GLY A 46 -25.23 3.94 -9.42
C GLY A 46 -24.65 5.08 -8.60
N ASP A 47 -23.61 4.82 -7.81
CA ASP A 47 -22.95 5.87 -7.02
C ASP A 47 -21.92 6.59 -7.88
N SER A 48 -22.43 7.46 -8.78
CA SER A 48 -21.65 8.06 -9.86
C SER A 48 -20.92 9.35 -9.48
N GLU A 49 -20.90 9.75 -8.23
CA GLU A 49 -20.31 11.04 -7.84
C GLU A 49 -18.86 10.98 -7.35
N ASN A 50 -18.29 9.79 -7.17
CA ASN A 50 -16.90 9.66 -6.71
C ASN A 50 -16.04 8.79 -7.64
N LYS A 51 -16.24 8.93 -8.96
CA LYS A 51 -15.48 8.21 -9.99
C LYS A 51 -14.10 8.84 -10.21
N GLY A 52 -13.14 8.39 -9.46
CA GLY A 52 -11.72 8.60 -9.75
C GLY A 52 -10.93 7.43 -9.20
N ASN A 53 -9.73 7.19 -9.73
CA ASN A 53 -8.87 6.17 -9.17
C ASN A 53 -8.61 6.49 -7.69
N ALA A 54 -9.10 5.65 -6.79
CA ALA A 54 -8.79 5.75 -5.37
C ALA A 54 -7.29 5.53 -5.10
N VAL A 55 -6.63 4.82 -6.00
CA VAL A 55 -5.19 4.51 -5.94
C VAL A 55 -4.51 5.06 -7.19
N THR A 56 -3.50 5.89 -6.99
CA THR A 56 -2.63 6.41 -8.05
C THR A 56 -1.22 5.92 -7.79
N ASN A 57 -0.70 5.08 -8.69
CA ASN A 57 0.70 4.66 -8.61
C ASN A 57 1.62 5.82 -8.99
N VAL A 58 2.54 6.17 -8.10
CA VAL A 58 3.54 7.23 -8.30
C VAL A 58 4.94 6.69 -8.54
N TRP A 59 5.18 5.43 -8.16
CA TRP A 59 6.43 4.74 -8.46
C TRP A 59 6.22 3.21 -8.46
N ASN A 60 6.64 2.57 -9.56
CA ASN A 60 6.62 1.12 -9.76
C ASN A 60 7.87 0.64 -10.50
N GLY A 61 9.02 1.25 -10.20
CA GLY A 61 10.30 0.86 -10.76
C GLY A 61 10.71 -0.56 -10.39
N ASN A 62 11.91 -0.95 -10.80
CA ASN A 62 12.49 -2.22 -10.36
C ASN A 62 12.60 -2.23 -8.82
N PRO A 63 12.31 -3.36 -8.16
CA PRO A 63 12.44 -3.46 -6.71
C PRO A 63 13.81 -3.01 -6.21
N VAL A 64 13.83 -2.15 -5.18
CA VAL A 64 15.06 -1.56 -4.63
C VAL A 64 15.26 -2.04 -3.20
N ALA A 65 16.40 -2.66 -2.93
CA ALA A 65 16.79 -2.99 -1.57
C ALA A 65 17.14 -1.72 -0.79
N ILE A 66 16.42 -1.48 0.29
CA ILE A 66 16.63 -0.36 1.20
C ILE A 66 17.40 -0.88 2.42
N SER A 67 18.66 -0.48 2.55
CA SER A 67 19.56 -1.00 3.59
C SER A 67 20.62 0.02 3.99
N TRP A 68 20.90 0.09 5.28
CA TRP A 68 22.05 0.87 5.79
C TRP A 68 23.39 0.13 5.66
N ILE A 69 23.33 -1.18 5.41
CA ILE A 69 24.53 -2.04 5.40
C ILE A 69 24.99 -2.31 3.97
N THR A 70 24.05 -2.58 3.06
CA THR A 70 24.34 -2.95 1.67
C THR A 70 23.46 -2.17 0.72
N GLY A 71 24.06 -1.62 -0.37
CA GLY A 71 23.30 -0.87 -1.36
C GLY A 71 22.96 0.56 -0.92
N SER A 72 21.74 0.99 -1.20
CA SER A 72 21.24 2.31 -0.86
C SER A 72 20.19 2.24 0.25
N ASN A 73 20.24 3.18 1.18
CA ASN A 73 19.20 3.32 2.20
C ASN A 73 18.04 4.21 1.75
N HIS A 74 17.91 4.46 0.47
CA HIS A 74 16.85 5.27 -0.14
C HIS A 74 16.56 4.87 -1.58
N SER A 75 15.36 5.21 -2.06
CA SER A 75 14.97 5.15 -3.46
C SER A 75 15.62 6.27 -4.28
N GLU A 76 15.47 6.23 -5.59
CA GLU A 76 15.57 7.40 -6.44
C GLU A 76 14.50 8.44 -6.04
N VAL A 77 14.65 9.67 -6.53
CA VAL A 77 13.63 10.71 -6.33
C VAL A 77 12.38 10.36 -7.15
N ILE A 78 11.25 10.30 -6.47
CA ILE A 78 9.94 10.30 -7.12
C ILE A 78 9.60 11.77 -7.38
N ALA A 79 9.56 12.17 -8.65
CA ALA A 79 9.42 13.56 -9.03
C ALA A 79 8.12 14.20 -8.52
N ALA A 80 8.16 15.50 -8.19
CA ALA A 80 7.03 16.21 -7.58
C ALA A 80 5.77 16.24 -8.44
N ASP A 81 5.90 16.20 -9.76
CA ASP A 81 4.77 16.16 -10.70
C ASP A 81 3.88 14.91 -10.53
N LYS A 82 4.44 13.82 -10.01
CA LYS A 82 3.69 12.60 -9.68
C LYS A 82 2.68 12.82 -8.54
N PHE A 83 2.86 13.86 -7.74
CA PHE A 83 2.00 14.24 -6.62
C PHE A 83 1.05 15.39 -6.96
N ALA A 84 0.99 15.85 -8.22
CA ALA A 84 0.21 17.01 -8.62
C ALA A 84 -1.30 16.93 -8.29
N ASN A 85 -1.86 15.73 -8.21
CA ASN A 85 -3.26 15.48 -7.87
C ASN A 85 -3.47 15.02 -6.42
N ALA A 86 -2.40 14.90 -5.64
CA ALA A 86 -2.48 14.54 -4.23
C ALA A 86 -2.97 15.74 -3.40
N LYS A 87 -3.72 15.45 -2.35
CA LYS A 87 -4.26 16.46 -1.43
C LYS A 87 -4.02 16.05 0.02
N ALA A 88 -4.12 17.01 0.92
CA ALA A 88 -4.08 16.72 2.37
C ALA A 88 -5.22 15.74 2.74
N GLY A 89 -4.87 14.75 3.55
CA GLY A 89 -5.76 13.63 3.90
C GLY A 89 -5.57 12.39 3.05
N ASP A 90 -4.99 12.48 1.86
CA ASP A 90 -4.59 11.31 1.11
C ASP A 90 -3.48 10.54 1.85
N LYS A 91 -3.36 9.26 1.56
CA LYS A 91 -2.30 8.44 2.14
C LYS A 91 -1.24 8.13 1.09
N ILE A 92 0.03 8.23 1.47
CA ILE A 92 1.11 7.62 0.74
C ILE A 92 1.34 6.22 1.28
N ARG A 93 1.17 5.21 0.43
CA ARG A 93 1.45 3.80 0.75
C ARG A 93 2.77 3.39 0.13
N VAL A 94 3.64 2.85 0.95
CA VAL A 94 4.92 2.29 0.55
C VAL A 94 4.86 0.78 0.69
N SER A 95 4.78 0.08 -0.43
CA SER A 95 4.74 -1.38 -0.47
C SER A 95 6.13 -1.97 -0.48
N TYR A 96 6.31 -3.09 0.20
CA TYR A 96 7.62 -3.74 0.35
C TYR A 96 7.51 -5.26 0.41
N SER A 97 8.67 -5.89 0.19
CA SER A 97 8.87 -7.33 0.37
C SER A 97 10.23 -7.60 1.01
N ASN A 98 10.55 -8.87 1.22
CA ASN A 98 11.89 -9.34 1.63
C ASN A 98 12.48 -8.56 2.80
N LEU A 99 11.89 -8.73 4.00
CA LEU A 99 12.47 -8.17 5.21
C LEU A 99 13.83 -8.85 5.49
N GLY A 100 14.89 -8.05 5.49
CA GLY A 100 16.26 -8.54 5.65
C GLY A 100 16.66 -8.90 7.08
N VAL A 101 15.85 -8.46 8.06
CA VAL A 101 16.03 -8.73 9.50
C VAL A 101 14.68 -8.79 10.18
N ALA A 102 14.65 -9.19 11.46
CA ALA A 102 13.40 -9.30 12.23
C ALA A 102 12.60 -7.98 12.30
N THR A 103 13.28 -6.84 12.18
CA THR A 103 12.65 -5.52 12.26
C THR A 103 13.20 -4.60 11.18
N ALA A 104 12.33 -4.05 10.38
CA ALA A 104 12.66 -3.05 9.37
C ALA A 104 12.19 -1.66 9.80
N THR A 105 12.78 -0.63 9.21
CA THR A 105 12.42 0.76 9.47
C THR A 105 12.21 1.50 8.16
N GLY A 106 11.05 2.14 8.01
CA GLY A 106 10.70 2.93 6.84
C GLY A 106 10.45 4.40 7.17
N ARG A 107 10.71 5.27 6.22
CA ARG A 107 10.39 6.69 6.28
C ARG A 107 10.29 7.29 4.88
N ILE A 108 9.67 8.47 4.80
CA ILE A 108 9.63 9.29 3.61
C ILE A 108 10.36 10.62 3.85
N LEU A 109 10.95 11.19 2.81
CA LEU A 109 11.73 12.43 2.84
C LEU A 109 11.29 13.31 1.67
N ALA A 110 11.21 14.64 1.87
CA ALA A 110 11.13 15.60 0.78
C ALA A 110 12.55 15.75 0.19
N ASP A 111 12.84 15.03 -0.88
CA ASP A 111 14.18 14.72 -1.35
C ASP A 111 15.08 14.23 -0.20
N TRP A 112 16.00 15.02 0.31
CA TRP A 112 16.87 14.68 1.45
C TRP A 112 16.43 15.30 2.78
N THR A 113 15.33 16.07 2.77
CA THR A 113 14.85 16.77 3.95
C THR A 113 13.80 15.96 4.67
N ALA A 114 13.99 15.72 5.96
CA ALA A 114 12.98 15.07 6.79
C ALA A 114 11.79 16.01 7.01
N PHE A 115 10.59 15.44 6.97
CA PHE A 115 9.38 16.17 7.34
C PHE A 115 9.35 16.42 8.85
N SER A 116 9.02 17.64 9.24
CA SER A 116 8.94 18.03 10.65
C SER A 116 7.92 17.15 11.40
N GLY A 117 8.33 16.59 12.53
CA GLY A 117 7.45 15.75 13.36
C GLY A 117 7.13 14.36 12.83
N LEU A 118 7.52 14.01 11.60
CA LEU A 118 7.26 12.69 11.04
C LEU A 118 8.20 11.63 11.63
N LYS A 119 7.62 10.61 12.25
CA LYS A 119 8.38 9.50 12.85
C LYS A 119 8.64 8.41 11.82
N ASN A 120 9.76 7.70 11.99
CA ASN A 120 9.99 6.45 11.27
C ASN A 120 8.95 5.41 11.67
N VAL A 121 8.53 4.59 10.71
CA VAL A 121 7.72 3.39 10.98
C VAL A 121 8.67 2.22 11.19
N THR A 122 8.42 1.45 12.25
CA THR A 122 9.11 0.19 12.53
C THR A 122 8.15 -0.95 12.28
N PHE A 123 8.58 -1.97 11.51
CA PHE A 123 7.74 -3.10 11.15
C PHE A 123 8.56 -4.40 11.08
N ASN A 124 7.88 -5.53 11.35
CA ASN A 124 8.47 -6.87 11.35
C ASN A 124 7.66 -7.89 10.54
N GLY A 125 6.72 -7.42 9.76
CA GLY A 125 5.82 -8.19 8.90
C GLY A 125 4.97 -7.25 8.09
N GLY A 126 3.92 -7.79 7.44
CA GLY A 126 3.07 -7.02 6.54
C GLY A 126 3.67 -6.86 5.15
N SER A 127 3.07 -6.02 4.33
CA SER A 127 3.47 -5.77 2.95
C SER A 127 3.56 -4.29 2.60
N TYR A 128 3.14 -3.39 3.49
CA TYR A 128 3.21 -1.93 3.28
C TYR A 128 3.20 -1.18 4.60
N TYR A 129 3.60 0.10 4.54
CA TYR A 129 3.33 1.11 5.56
C TYR A 129 2.77 2.38 4.92
N GLU A 130 2.11 3.22 5.72
CA GLU A 130 1.43 4.42 5.24
C GLU A 130 1.75 5.64 6.08
N TYR A 131 1.69 6.81 5.41
CA TYR A 131 1.61 8.12 6.05
C TYR A 131 0.43 8.91 5.46
N THR A 132 -0.27 9.68 6.28
CA THR A 132 -1.25 10.65 5.81
C THR A 132 -0.53 11.92 5.36
N LEU A 133 -0.79 12.35 4.14
CA LEU A 133 -0.24 13.58 3.59
C LEU A 133 -0.88 14.80 4.26
N THR A 134 -0.08 15.81 4.50
CA THR A 134 -0.51 17.13 4.96
C THR A 134 -0.16 18.19 3.90
N ASP A 135 -0.77 19.38 3.99
CA ASP A 135 -0.43 20.49 3.10
C ASP A 135 1.05 20.86 3.19
N ASP A 136 1.62 20.86 4.39
CA ASP A 136 3.05 21.12 4.60
C ASP A 136 3.93 20.08 3.91
N MET A 137 3.53 18.81 3.94
CA MET A 137 4.25 17.74 3.25
C MET A 137 4.18 17.91 1.74
N LEU A 138 3.02 18.21 1.18
CA LEU A 138 2.84 18.46 -0.26
C LEU A 138 3.64 19.70 -0.72
N THR A 139 3.62 20.75 0.05
CA THR A 139 4.44 21.96 -0.17
C THR A 139 5.93 21.60 -0.19
N ALA A 140 6.41 20.86 0.81
CA ALA A 140 7.81 20.44 0.89
C ALA A 140 8.22 19.52 -0.28
N ILE A 141 7.36 18.58 -0.70
CA ILE A 141 7.60 17.73 -1.87
C ILE A 141 7.78 18.58 -3.13
N THR A 142 6.93 19.60 -3.30
CA THR A 142 7.00 20.50 -4.46
C THR A 142 8.27 21.34 -4.43
N GLU A 143 8.58 21.98 -3.32
CA GLU A 143 9.75 22.84 -3.15
C GLU A 143 11.08 22.09 -3.30
N LYS A 144 11.14 20.85 -2.79
CA LYS A 144 12.32 19.97 -2.88
C LYS A 144 12.35 19.11 -4.16
N LYS A 145 11.39 19.33 -5.08
CA LYS A 145 11.27 18.66 -6.40
C LYS A 145 11.04 17.16 -6.34
N GLY A 146 10.55 16.65 -5.21
CA GLY A 146 10.14 15.25 -5.13
C GLY A 146 10.25 14.62 -3.74
N LEU A 147 10.04 13.33 -3.71
CA LEU A 147 10.00 12.50 -2.52
C LEU A 147 10.95 11.31 -2.65
N ARG A 148 11.61 10.93 -1.56
CA ARG A 148 12.39 9.70 -1.45
C ARG A 148 11.79 8.79 -0.40
N ILE A 149 11.83 7.49 -0.69
CA ILE A 149 11.58 6.44 0.28
C ILE A 149 12.92 6.03 0.87
N SER A 150 13.00 5.97 2.18
CA SER A 150 14.24 5.65 2.89
C SER A 150 13.96 4.69 4.05
N GLY A 151 15.01 4.15 4.63
CA GLY A 151 14.91 3.24 5.77
C GLY A 151 15.96 2.17 5.78
N ASN A 152 15.59 0.99 6.33
CA ASN A 152 16.50 -0.14 6.47
C ASN A 152 15.77 -1.48 6.41
N ALA A 153 16.43 -2.48 5.82
CA ALA A 153 16.12 -3.91 5.88
C ALA A 153 14.82 -4.33 5.20
N TYR A 154 14.49 -3.75 4.06
CA TYR A 154 13.36 -4.19 3.22
C TYR A 154 13.63 -3.92 1.74
N THR A 155 12.84 -4.54 0.87
CA THR A 155 12.85 -4.26 -0.58
C THR A 155 11.61 -3.43 -0.92
N LEU A 156 11.81 -2.19 -1.39
CA LEU A 156 10.73 -1.33 -1.91
C LEU A 156 10.20 -1.94 -3.21
N THR A 157 8.88 -2.05 -3.34
CA THR A 157 8.22 -2.64 -4.52
C THR A 157 7.30 -1.66 -5.25
N SER A 158 6.60 -0.78 -4.54
CA SER A 158 5.80 0.31 -5.15
C SER A 158 5.55 1.45 -4.16
N VAL A 159 5.16 2.60 -4.72
CA VAL A 159 4.64 3.74 -3.95
C VAL A 159 3.36 4.21 -4.61
N ASP A 160 2.30 4.33 -3.81
CA ASP A 160 0.98 4.70 -4.27
C ASP A 160 0.39 5.83 -3.42
N ILE A 161 -0.38 6.72 -4.04
CA ILE A 161 -1.24 7.68 -3.35
C ILE A 161 -2.65 7.10 -3.30
N ILE A 162 -3.24 7.09 -2.12
CA ILE A 162 -4.58 6.56 -1.86
C ILE A 162 -5.47 7.71 -1.40
N ASP A 163 -6.52 7.98 -2.16
CA ASP A 163 -7.59 8.88 -1.75
C ASP A 163 -8.59 8.10 -0.87
N PRO A 164 -8.59 8.30 0.45
CA PRO A 164 -9.44 7.54 1.36
C PRO A 164 -10.93 7.89 1.23
N THR A 165 -11.27 8.94 0.46
CA THR A 165 -12.65 9.34 0.22
C THR A 165 -13.26 8.61 -0.97
N LYS A 166 -12.44 7.85 -1.72
CA LYS A 166 -12.87 7.06 -2.88
C LYS A 166 -12.85 5.58 -2.55
N GLU A 167 -13.82 4.86 -3.04
CA GLU A 167 -13.81 3.41 -2.96
C GLU A 167 -12.78 2.82 -3.93
N TYR A 168 -12.02 1.84 -3.48
CA TYR A 168 -11.13 1.08 -4.33
C TYR A 168 -11.30 -0.43 -4.07
N THR A 169 -11.16 -1.20 -5.13
CA THR A 169 -11.12 -2.66 -5.07
C THR A 169 -9.67 -3.09 -4.87
N ILE A 170 -9.42 -3.87 -3.85
CA ILE A 170 -8.13 -4.56 -3.63
C ILE A 170 -8.15 -5.87 -4.40
#